data_b75305175c00952d535768744c14a738
#
_entry.id   b75305175c00952d535768744c14a738
#
_cell.length_a   1.000
_cell.length_b   1.000
_cell.length_c   1.000
_cell.angle_alpha   90.00
_cell.angle_beta   90.00
_cell.angle_gamma   90.00
#
_symmetry.space_group_name_H-M   'P 1'
#
loop_
_entity.id
_entity.type
_entity.pdbx_description
1 polymer ?
#
loop_
_entity_poly.entity_id
_entity_poly.type
_entity_poly.pdbx_seq_one_letter_code
_entity_poly.pdbx_strand_id
1 'polypeptide(L)'
;MRPLFLLLALLVLLAAPATAADWGQIKPGASTQAAVRSRYGAPTRETPQKVEGYDTVQWLYEGPQAPVGMTRMTVDFGLLTPSGYRKDVVRTFRLEPKHEVFNKKLVVDGWGPPSQVGKEGDLEFFLYAEGLLVYFGKDENEVLAMIFTPPQKLPPPTAAPPQR
;
A
#
# COMPACT_ATOMS: atom_id res chain seq x y z
N MET A 1 16.49 -8.54 -59.66
CA MET A 1 17.05 -8.46 -58.30
C MET A 1 16.12 -7.58 -57.45
N ARG A 2 15.33 -8.16 -56.53
CA ARG A 2 14.43 -7.46 -55.66
C ARG A 2 15.06 -7.37 -54.27
N PRO A 3 15.24 -6.19 -53.67
CA PRO A 3 15.70 -6.09 -52.29
C PRO A 3 14.52 -6.37 -51.35
N LEU A 4 14.71 -7.40 -50.51
CA LEU A 4 13.85 -7.79 -49.41
C LEU A 4 14.06 -6.82 -48.25
N PHE A 5 13.14 -5.89 -48.02
CA PHE A 5 13.14 -5.02 -46.84
C PHE A 5 12.68 -5.84 -45.63
N LEU A 6 13.62 -6.19 -44.75
CA LEU A 6 13.37 -6.75 -43.44
C LEU A 6 12.86 -5.63 -42.54
N LEU A 7 11.56 -5.59 -42.30
CA LEU A 7 10.91 -4.67 -41.33
C LEU A 7 11.11 -5.26 -39.93
N LEU A 8 12.15 -4.81 -39.24
CA LEU A 8 12.39 -5.14 -37.83
C LEU A 8 11.40 -4.32 -36.98
N ALA A 9 10.26 -4.93 -36.62
CA ALA A 9 9.30 -4.34 -35.69
C ALA A 9 9.90 -4.35 -34.28
N LEU A 10 10.44 -3.20 -33.86
CA LEU A 10 10.90 -2.97 -32.48
C LEU A 10 9.67 -2.92 -31.57
N LEU A 11 9.36 -4.02 -30.89
CA LEU A 11 8.31 -4.12 -29.88
C LEU A 11 8.80 -3.39 -28.62
N VAL A 12 8.52 -2.10 -28.51
CA VAL A 12 8.73 -1.34 -27.29
C VAL A 12 7.69 -1.80 -26.28
N LEU A 13 8.08 -2.68 -25.34
CA LEU A 13 7.29 -2.96 -24.15
C LEU A 13 7.19 -1.66 -23.33
N LEU A 14 6.10 -0.94 -23.47
CA LEU A 14 5.71 0.13 -22.56
C LEU A 14 5.38 -0.51 -21.21
N ALA A 15 6.36 -0.52 -20.30
CA ALA A 15 6.10 -0.83 -18.89
C ALA A 15 5.12 0.25 -18.38
N ALA A 16 3.86 -0.12 -18.16
CA ALA A 16 2.90 0.76 -17.52
C ALA A 16 3.45 1.14 -16.13
N PRO A 17 3.40 2.43 -15.74
CA PRO A 17 3.82 2.82 -14.41
C PRO A 17 2.93 2.08 -13.40
N ALA A 18 3.54 1.38 -12.45
CA ALA A 18 2.82 0.77 -11.35
C ALA A 18 2.09 1.89 -10.58
N THR A 19 0.76 1.90 -10.67
CA THR A 19 -0.05 2.85 -9.89
C THR A 19 -0.05 2.38 -8.45
N ALA A 20 0.18 3.32 -7.50
CA ALA A 20 0.12 3.01 -6.08
C ALA A 20 -1.26 2.45 -5.72
N ALA A 21 -1.30 1.43 -4.86
CA ALA A 21 -2.54 0.96 -4.27
C ALA A 21 -3.21 2.13 -3.52
N ASP A 22 -4.52 2.23 -3.63
CA ASP A 22 -5.29 3.27 -2.94
C ASP A 22 -6.46 2.69 -2.16
N TRP A 23 -6.96 3.47 -1.22
CA TRP A 23 -8.22 3.24 -0.56
C TRP A 23 -8.89 4.58 -0.24
N GLY A 24 -10.16 4.71 -0.62
CA GLY A 24 -10.91 5.96 -0.42
C GLY A 24 -10.29 7.17 -1.11
N GLN A 25 -9.63 6.98 -2.25
CA GLN A 25 -8.92 7.99 -3.05
C GLN A 25 -7.63 8.54 -2.39
N ILE A 26 -7.17 7.94 -1.30
CA ILE A 26 -5.89 8.29 -0.69
C ILE A 26 -4.80 7.37 -1.25
N LYS A 27 -3.78 7.99 -1.86
CA LYS A 27 -2.62 7.32 -2.47
C LYS A 27 -1.35 7.72 -1.75
N PRO A 28 -0.63 6.79 -1.10
CA PRO A 28 0.69 7.07 -0.54
C PRO A 28 1.65 7.59 -1.62
N GLY A 29 2.49 8.52 -1.24
CA GLY A 29 3.44 9.19 -2.15
C GLY A 29 2.84 10.34 -2.96
N ALA A 30 1.51 10.48 -3.02
CA ALA A 30 0.82 11.51 -3.80
C ALA A 30 -0.13 12.36 -2.95
N SER A 31 -1.04 11.74 -2.18
CA SER A 31 -2.03 12.45 -1.37
C SER A 31 -1.38 13.25 -0.24
N THR A 32 -2.01 14.37 0.12
CA THR A 32 -1.51 15.29 1.15
C THR A 32 -2.40 15.29 2.39
N GLN A 33 -1.93 15.94 3.49
CA GLN A 33 -2.74 16.19 4.68
C GLN A 33 -4.09 16.85 4.33
N ALA A 34 -4.07 17.81 3.41
CA ALA A 34 -5.30 18.50 2.97
C ALA A 34 -6.28 17.51 2.32
N ALA A 35 -5.79 16.58 1.48
CA ALA A 35 -6.63 15.56 0.85
C ALA A 35 -7.23 14.60 1.89
N VAL A 36 -6.44 14.14 2.86
CA VAL A 36 -6.91 13.27 3.94
C VAL A 36 -7.97 13.97 4.79
N ARG A 37 -7.71 15.21 5.19
CA ARG A 37 -8.67 16.04 5.98
C ARG A 37 -9.97 16.32 5.22
N SER A 38 -9.88 16.59 3.93
CA SER A 38 -11.06 16.77 3.07
C SER A 38 -11.91 15.50 2.98
N ARG A 39 -11.27 14.32 2.97
CA ARG A 39 -11.96 13.03 2.83
C ARG A 39 -12.54 12.50 4.14
N TYR A 40 -11.81 12.62 5.25
CA TYR A 40 -12.15 12.00 6.53
C TYR A 40 -12.40 12.98 7.67
N GLY A 41 -12.26 14.28 7.43
CA GLY A 41 -12.39 15.30 8.45
C GLY A 41 -11.16 15.43 9.36
N ALA A 42 -11.36 16.03 10.52
CA ALA A 42 -10.30 16.14 11.51
C ALA A 42 -9.99 14.79 12.16
N PRO A 43 -8.72 14.43 12.37
CA PRO A 43 -8.35 13.20 13.07
C PRO A 43 -8.76 13.26 14.55
N THR A 44 -8.90 12.09 15.17
CA THR A 44 -9.11 11.96 16.62
C THR A 44 -7.90 12.50 17.40
N ARG A 45 -6.69 12.27 16.84
CA ARG A 45 -5.43 12.72 17.44
C ARG A 45 -4.37 12.99 16.38
N GLU A 46 -3.58 14.05 16.61
CA GLU A 46 -2.37 14.37 15.86
C GLU A 46 -1.17 14.19 16.79
N THR A 47 -0.17 13.40 16.37
CA THR A 47 1.02 13.13 17.15
C THR A 47 2.25 13.57 16.37
N PRO A 48 3.03 14.57 16.86
CA PRO A 48 4.30 14.93 16.26
C PRO A 48 5.25 13.74 16.19
N GLN A 49 5.95 13.61 15.09
CA GLN A 49 6.94 12.55 14.85
C GLN A 49 8.18 13.11 14.16
N LYS A 50 9.23 12.29 14.09
CA LYS A 50 10.41 12.53 13.25
C LYS A 50 10.63 11.35 12.31
N VAL A 51 10.94 11.66 11.05
CA VAL A 51 11.30 10.68 10.02
C VAL A 51 12.63 11.11 9.44
N GLU A 52 13.66 10.29 9.62
CA GLU A 52 15.02 10.59 9.14
C GLU A 52 15.53 11.99 9.54
N GLY A 53 15.18 12.44 10.75
CA GLY A 53 15.55 13.75 11.28
C GLY A 53 14.60 14.90 10.94
N TYR A 54 13.65 14.72 10.03
CA TYR A 54 12.66 15.73 9.65
C TYR A 54 11.41 15.66 10.53
N ASP A 55 10.89 16.82 10.89
CA ASP A 55 9.64 16.92 11.65
C ASP A 55 8.44 16.57 10.76
N THR A 56 7.57 15.72 11.27
CA THR A 56 6.33 15.30 10.63
C THR A 56 5.23 15.07 11.65
N VAL A 57 4.12 14.48 11.23
CA VAL A 57 2.96 14.19 12.08
C VAL A 57 2.36 12.84 11.69
N GLN A 58 1.81 12.15 12.67
CA GLN A 58 0.92 11.00 12.49
C GLN A 58 -0.49 11.42 12.88
N TRP A 59 -1.47 11.04 12.08
CA TRP A 59 -2.88 11.22 12.38
C TRP A 59 -3.55 9.89 12.69
N LEU A 60 -4.36 9.90 13.75
CA LEU A 60 -5.16 8.76 14.18
C LEU A 60 -6.64 9.09 14.01
N TYR A 61 -7.37 8.19 13.39
CA TYR A 61 -8.83 8.20 13.28
C TYR A 61 -9.38 6.95 13.96
N GLU A 62 -10.12 7.12 15.04
CA GLU A 62 -10.74 6.05 15.81
C GLU A 62 -12.10 6.47 16.38
N GLY A 63 -12.88 5.53 16.89
CA GLY A 63 -14.23 5.80 17.38
C GLY A 63 -15.14 6.40 16.29
N PRO A 64 -15.82 7.53 16.57
CA PRO A 64 -16.71 8.17 15.59
C PRO A 64 -16.01 8.72 14.34
N GLN A 65 -14.71 9.00 14.40
CA GLN A 65 -13.91 9.47 13.28
C GLN A 65 -13.30 8.36 12.44
N ALA A 66 -13.37 7.10 12.91
CA ALA A 66 -12.89 5.97 12.12
C ALA A 66 -13.67 5.87 10.81
N PRO A 67 -12.99 5.59 9.67
CA PRO A 67 -13.69 5.34 8.41
C PRO A 67 -14.71 4.20 8.55
N VAL A 68 -15.77 4.26 7.75
CA VAL A 68 -16.81 3.23 7.75
C VAL A 68 -16.20 1.84 7.54
N GLY A 69 -16.60 0.88 8.39
CA GLY A 69 -16.06 -0.49 8.34
C GLY A 69 -14.70 -0.67 9.01
N MET A 70 -14.07 0.41 9.51
CA MET A 70 -12.78 0.36 10.21
C MET A 70 -12.97 0.55 11.71
N THR A 71 -12.13 -0.10 12.48
CA THR A 71 -11.93 0.19 13.91
C THR A 71 -11.01 1.38 14.06
N ARG A 72 -9.99 1.46 13.19
CA ARG A 72 -8.94 2.48 13.24
C ARG A 72 -8.34 2.74 11.86
N MET A 73 -7.93 3.98 11.65
CA MET A 73 -7.01 4.36 10.57
C MET A 73 -5.88 5.20 11.16
N THR A 74 -4.65 4.83 10.83
CA THR A 74 -3.45 5.63 11.16
C THR A 74 -2.82 6.12 9.87
N VAL A 75 -2.53 7.41 9.78
CA VAL A 75 -1.91 8.03 8.59
C VAL A 75 -0.59 8.67 9.00
N ASP A 76 0.50 8.21 8.40
CA ASP A 76 1.84 8.78 8.59
C ASP A 76 2.17 9.72 7.44
N PHE A 77 2.61 10.92 7.78
CA PHE A 77 3.05 11.92 6.80
C PHE A 77 4.56 12.03 6.76
N GLY A 78 5.05 12.79 5.78
CA GLY A 78 6.47 13.03 5.59
C GLY A 78 7.15 11.95 4.76
N LEU A 79 7.47 12.28 3.51
CA LEU A 79 8.11 11.39 2.56
C LEU A 79 9.42 12.00 2.07
N LEU A 80 10.53 11.29 2.28
CA LEU A 80 11.80 11.63 1.66
C LEU A 80 11.83 11.06 0.23
N THR A 81 12.13 11.91 -0.72
CA THR A 81 12.25 11.57 -2.15
C THR A 81 13.60 12.01 -2.67
N PRO A 82 14.07 11.54 -3.85
CA PRO A 82 15.28 12.06 -4.47
C PRO A 82 15.28 13.57 -4.69
N SER A 83 14.10 14.19 -4.83
CA SER A 83 13.92 15.64 -4.99
C SER A 83 13.79 16.40 -3.67
N GLY A 84 13.87 15.73 -2.53
CA GLY A 84 13.80 16.33 -1.19
C GLY A 84 12.66 15.82 -0.32
N TYR A 85 12.57 16.40 0.88
CA TYR A 85 11.57 16.02 1.87
C TYR A 85 10.23 16.74 1.63
N ARG A 86 9.14 15.96 1.62
CA ARG A 86 7.77 16.45 1.44
C ARG A 86 6.97 16.20 2.72
N LYS A 87 6.89 17.20 3.58
CA LYS A 87 6.35 17.09 4.95
C LYS A 87 4.89 16.66 5.03
N ASP A 88 4.05 17.14 4.12
CA ASP A 88 2.59 16.99 4.12
C ASP A 88 2.08 15.80 3.31
N VAL A 89 2.98 15.06 2.64
CA VAL A 89 2.60 13.93 1.81
C VAL A 89 2.40 12.67 2.65
N VAL A 90 1.34 11.92 2.36
CA VAL A 90 1.08 10.60 2.94
C VAL A 90 2.23 9.67 2.59
N ARG A 91 2.97 9.21 3.60
CA ARG A 91 4.02 8.20 3.47
C ARG A 91 3.42 6.80 3.53
N THR A 92 2.62 6.54 4.55
CA THR A 92 1.89 5.28 4.71
C THR A 92 0.54 5.56 5.35
N PHE A 93 -0.41 4.65 5.16
CA PHE A 93 -1.55 4.58 6.05
C PHE A 93 -1.93 3.13 6.33
N ARG A 94 -2.40 2.90 7.54
CA ARG A 94 -2.81 1.60 8.04
C ARG A 94 -4.29 1.63 8.37
N LEU A 95 -5.02 0.65 7.88
CA LEU A 95 -6.41 0.38 8.23
C LEU A 95 -6.49 -0.87 9.10
N GLU A 96 -7.29 -0.81 10.15
CA GLU A 96 -7.67 -1.95 10.97
C GLU A 96 -9.18 -2.15 10.80
N PRO A 97 -9.61 -3.12 9.98
CA PRO A 97 -11.02 -3.38 9.75
C PRO A 97 -11.73 -3.84 11.02
N LYS A 98 -13.03 -3.62 11.07
CA LYS A 98 -13.90 -4.31 12.03
C LYS A 98 -13.98 -5.78 11.66
N HIS A 99 -14.25 -6.63 12.66
CA HIS A 99 -14.45 -8.06 12.47
C HIS A 99 -15.45 -8.33 11.32
N GLU A 100 -15.16 -9.34 10.49
CA GLU A 100 -15.98 -9.79 9.36
C GLU A 100 -16.17 -8.79 8.19
N VAL A 101 -15.59 -7.60 8.24
CA VAL A 101 -15.73 -6.62 7.12
C VAL A 101 -14.90 -7.03 5.90
N PHE A 102 -13.70 -7.56 6.12
CA PHE A 102 -12.80 -8.03 5.06
C PHE A 102 -12.32 -9.45 5.33
N ASN A 103 -12.20 -10.21 4.25
CA ASN A 103 -11.59 -11.53 4.22
C ASN A 103 -10.68 -11.70 3.01
N LYS A 104 -9.93 -12.79 2.91
CA LYS A 104 -9.02 -13.08 1.79
C LYS A 104 -9.70 -12.95 0.42
N LYS A 105 -10.93 -13.47 0.31
CA LYS A 105 -11.67 -13.42 -0.96
C LYS A 105 -11.93 -11.97 -1.38
N LEU A 106 -12.44 -11.13 -0.48
CA LEU A 106 -12.71 -9.72 -0.78
C LEU A 106 -11.44 -8.94 -1.11
N VAL A 107 -10.31 -9.27 -0.47
CA VAL A 107 -9.01 -8.67 -0.80
C VAL A 107 -8.60 -9.04 -2.22
N VAL A 108 -8.69 -10.32 -2.61
CA VAL A 108 -8.35 -10.78 -3.96
C VAL A 108 -9.33 -10.23 -5.00
N ASP A 109 -10.62 -10.17 -4.69
CA ASP A 109 -11.63 -9.58 -5.59
C ASP A 109 -11.37 -8.08 -5.84
N GLY A 110 -10.87 -7.35 -4.82
CA GLY A 110 -10.59 -5.91 -4.91
C GLY A 110 -9.25 -5.54 -5.54
N TRP A 111 -8.18 -6.28 -5.22
CA TRP A 111 -6.81 -5.96 -5.65
C TRP A 111 -6.17 -7.02 -6.55
N GLY A 112 -6.90 -8.08 -6.88
CA GLY A 112 -6.37 -9.19 -7.68
C GLY A 112 -5.53 -10.17 -6.85
N PRO A 113 -4.85 -11.13 -7.53
CA PRO A 113 -3.94 -12.06 -6.87
C PRO A 113 -2.72 -11.31 -6.31
N PRO A 114 -2.24 -11.64 -5.08
CA PRO A 114 -1.07 -11.00 -4.51
C PRO A 114 0.20 -11.30 -5.30
N SER A 115 1.13 -10.35 -5.29
CA SER A 115 2.46 -10.54 -5.89
C SER A 115 3.31 -11.52 -5.08
N GLN A 116 3.08 -11.60 -3.76
CA GLN A 116 3.76 -12.51 -2.86
C GLN A 116 2.85 -12.87 -1.68
N VAL A 117 2.92 -14.12 -1.26
CA VAL A 117 2.32 -14.64 -0.02
C VAL A 117 3.44 -15.03 0.93
N GLY A 118 3.31 -14.69 2.21
CA GLY A 118 4.30 -15.03 3.21
C GLY A 118 3.70 -15.16 4.61
N LYS A 119 4.58 -15.39 5.59
CA LYS A 119 4.24 -15.42 7.01
C LYS A 119 5.23 -14.56 7.81
N GLU A 120 4.70 -13.86 8.80
CA GLU A 120 5.47 -13.14 9.80
C GLU A 120 5.00 -13.62 11.18
N GLY A 121 5.83 -14.42 11.86
CA GLY A 121 5.38 -15.20 13.02
C GLY A 121 4.24 -16.14 12.63
N ASP A 122 3.12 -16.03 13.35
CA ASP A 122 1.90 -16.83 13.10
C ASP A 122 0.94 -16.18 12.10
N LEU A 123 1.23 -14.96 11.63
CA LEU A 123 0.36 -14.22 10.74
C LEU A 123 0.72 -14.47 9.28
N GLU A 124 -0.25 -14.83 8.47
CA GLU A 124 -0.11 -14.84 7.02
C GLU A 124 -0.26 -13.42 6.47
N PHE A 125 0.45 -13.11 5.39
CA PHE A 125 0.28 -11.85 4.70
C PHE A 125 0.22 -12.00 3.18
N PHE A 126 -0.46 -11.05 2.54
CA PHE A 126 -0.43 -10.81 1.11
C PHE A 126 0.31 -9.51 0.83
N LEU A 127 1.28 -9.55 -0.07
CA LEU A 127 2.04 -8.38 -0.52
C LEU A 127 1.76 -8.10 -1.99
N TYR A 128 1.43 -6.87 -2.29
CA TYR A 128 1.19 -6.34 -3.64
C TYR A 128 2.28 -5.33 -4.00
N ALA A 129 2.83 -5.44 -5.21
CA ALA A 129 3.90 -4.55 -5.70
C ALA A 129 3.45 -3.07 -5.76
N GLU A 130 2.16 -2.84 -5.90
CA GLU A 130 1.51 -1.53 -5.89
C GLU A 130 1.58 -0.84 -4.52
N GLY A 131 2.12 -1.51 -3.49
CA GLY A 131 2.33 -0.97 -2.15
C GLY A 131 1.21 -1.29 -1.17
N LEU A 132 0.55 -2.43 -1.29
CA LEU A 132 -0.39 -2.92 -0.29
C LEU A 132 0.15 -4.17 0.39
N LEU A 133 0.13 -4.18 1.73
CA LEU A 133 0.43 -5.32 2.58
C LEU A 133 -0.80 -5.62 3.45
N VAL A 134 -1.31 -6.84 3.39
CA VAL A 134 -2.50 -7.28 4.13
C VAL A 134 -2.11 -8.40 5.06
N TYR A 135 -2.39 -8.25 6.36
CA TYR A 135 -2.21 -9.28 7.38
C TYR A 135 -3.52 -9.96 7.72
N PHE A 136 -3.48 -11.28 7.83
CA PHE A 136 -4.62 -12.11 8.18
C PHE A 136 -4.48 -12.69 9.59
N GLY A 137 -5.62 -12.87 10.27
CA GLY A 137 -5.71 -13.51 11.57
C GLY A 137 -5.50 -15.02 11.51
N LYS A 138 -5.51 -15.66 12.68
CA LYS A 138 -5.36 -17.13 12.80
C LYS A 138 -6.48 -17.89 12.10
N ASP A 139 -7.65 -17.30 11.96
CA ASP A 139 -8.81 -17.89 11.26
C ASP A 139 -8.70 -17.79 9.73
N GLU A 140 -7.50 -17.45 9.21
CA GLU A 140 -7.13 -17.35 7.79
C GLU A 140 -8.04 -16.49 6.91
N ASN A 141 -9.21 -16.08 7.39
CA ASN A 141 -10.20 -15.33 6.65
C ASN A 141 -10.34 -13.88 7.11
N GLU A 142 -9.91 -13.55 8.33
CA GLU A 142 -10.08 -12.21 8.87
C GLU A 142 -8.88 -11.33 8.52
N VAL A 143 -9.15 -10.16 7.95
CA VAL A 143 -8.11 -9.14 7.74
C VAL A 143 -7.91 -8.36 9.04
N LEU A 144 -6.70 -8.46 9.60
CA LEU A 144 -6.31 -7.72 10.81
C LEU A 144 -5.82 -6.31 10.50
N ALA A 145 -5.09 -6.16 9.40
CA ALA A 145 -4.54 -4.88 8.99
C ALA A 145 -4.29 -4.84 7.49
N MET A 146 -4.47 -3.65 6.93
CA MET A 146 -4.10 -3.30 5.57
C MET A 146 -3.16 -2.09 5.63
N ILE A 147 -1.93 -2.22 5.12
CA ILE A 147 -0.93 -1.16 5.15
C ILE A 147 -0.66 -0.74 3.71
N PHE A 148 -0.89 0.54 3.44
CA PHE A 148 -0.67 1.15 2.14
C PHE A 148 0.60 2.00 2.17
N THR A 149 1.47 1.78 1.19
CA THR A 149 2.75 2.48 1.00
C THR A 149 2.88 2.92 -0.46
N PRO A 150 3.84 3.79 -0.81
CA PRO A 150 4.21 3.95 -2.21
C PRO A 150 4.59 2.60 -2.83
N PRO A 151 4.47 2.43 -4.17
CA PRO A 151 4.82 1.19 -4.84
C PRO A 151 6.21 0.69 -4.46
N GLN A 152 6.34 -0.61 -4.23
CA GLN A 152 7.58 -1.26 -3.81
C GLN A 152 8.19 -2.05 -4.97
N LYS A 153 9.51 -1.95 -5.14
CA LYS A 153 10.23 -2.92 -5.96
C LYS A 153 10.35 -4.21 -5.15
N LEU A 154 9.58 -5.21 -5.50
CA LEU A 154 9.71 -6.51 -4.84
C LEU A 154 11.06 -7.12 -5.17
N PRO A 155 11.73 -7.78 -4.20
CA PRO A 155 12.89 -8.60 -4.51
C PRO A 155 12.46 -9.72 -5.48
N PRO A 156 13.35 -10.18 -6.38
CA PRO A 156 13.04 -11.31 -7.22
C PRO A 156 12.66 -12.52 -6.34
N PRO A 157 11.71 -13.36 -6.78
CA PRO A 157 11.32 -14.55 -6.03
C PRO A 157 12.58 -15.34 -5.66
N THR A 158 12.76 -15.59 -4.36
CA THR A 158 13.87 -16.48 -3.93
C THR A 158 13.63 -17.82 -4.58
N ALA A 159 14.56 -18.24 -5.44
CA ALA A 159 14.49 -19.56 -6.06
C ALA A 159 14.29 -20.61 -4.96
N ALA A 160 13.24 -21.44 -5.12
CA ALA A 160 13.00 -22.53 -4.18
C ALA A 160 14.29 -23.38 -4.08
N PRO A 161 14.69 -23.81 -2.86
CA PRO A 161 15.85 -24.65 -2.71
C PRO A 161 15.64 -25.91 -3.56
N PRO A 162 16.69 -26.44 -4.24
CA PRO A 162 16.58 -27.62 -5.06
C PRO A 162 16.04 -28.76 -4.21
N GLN A 163 14.93 -29.33 -4.63
CA GLN A 163 14.37 -30.53 -4.01
C GLN A 163 15.38 -31.67 -4.26
N ARG A 164 15.96 -32.22 -3.19
CA ARG A 164 16.78 -33.40 -3.20
C ARG A 164 15.91 -34.65 -3.06
#